data_5235472e621a2609df6dbe3461c0df94
#
_entry.id   5235472e621a2609df6dbe3461c0df94
#
_cell.length_a   1.000
_cell.length_b   1.000
_cell.length_c   1.000
_cell.angle_alpha   90.00
_cell.angle_beta   90.00
_cell.angle_gamma   90.00
#
_symmetry.space_group_name_H-M   'P 1'
#
loop_
_entity.id
_entity.type
_entity.pdbx_description
1 polymer ?
#
loop_
_entity_poly.entity_id
_entity_poly.type
_entity_poly.pdbx_seq_one_letter_code
_entity_poly.pdbx_strand_id
1 'polypeptide(L)'
;VQAHLKRQINSQKDFEWQKKQLSYEIKKLYYEGLVLNKKIELLKNKKLMYEKLVKSEKLKHETGETHLLDKISAETYFKEIIQQINASEMEVIQHQYALALLLNVEESVTWDTATHFKLNILDTTKMGNENMWVNLWKMQKDIASQETKVAKANRQPDWKLAYYG
;
A
#
# COMPACT_ATOMS: atom_id res chain seq x y z
N VAL A 1 -17.15 31.60 -18.87
CA VAL A 1 -15.75 31.79 -18.40
C VAL A 1 -15.56 31.28 -17.00
N GLN A 2 -16.36 31.61 -15.99
CA GLN A 2 -16.20 31.15 -14.61
C GLN A 2 -16.33 29.65 -14.43
N ALA A 3 -17.21 28.94 -15.16
CA ALA A 3 -17.38 27.51 -15.10
C ALA A 3 -16.14 26.75 -15.64
N HIS A 4 -15.52 27.26 -16.70
CA HIS A 4 -14.31 26.72 -17.27
C HIS A 4 -13.12 26.85 -16.31
N LEU A 5 -12.95 28.01 -15.68
CA LEU A 5 -11.89 28.23 -14.69
C LEU A 5 -11.99 27.27 -13.50
N LYS A 6 -13.22 27.04 -13.00
CA LYS A 6 -13.47 26.10 -11.90
C LYS A 6 -13.19 24.64 -12.27
N ARG A 7 -13.55 24.21 -13.49
CA ARG A 7 -13.21 22.88 -13.99
C ARG A 7 -11.70 22.69 -14.08
N GLN A 8 -10.97 23.68 -14.53
CA GLN A 8 -9.52 23.64 -14.64
C GLN A 8 -8.84 23.53 -13.26
N ILE A 9 -9.28 24.32 -12.27
CA ILE A 9 -8.80 24.26 -10.89
C ILE A 9 -9.11 22.88 -10.27
N ASN A 10 -10.28 22.32 -10.57
CA ASN A 10 -10.66 20.99 -10.07
C ASN A 10 -9.77 19.89 -10.65
N SER A 11 -9.55 19.92 -11.96
CA SER A 11 -8.65 18.96 -12.63
C SER A 11 -7.23 19.02 -12.08
N GLN A 12 -6.72 20.20 -11.74
CA GLN A 12 -5.39 20.35 -11.14
C GLN A 12 -5.33 19.76 -9.73
N LYS A 13 -6.38 19.96 -8.91
CA LYS A 13 -6.46 19.38 -7.57
C LYS A 13 -6.64 17.87 -7.60
N ASP A 14 -7.42 17.34 -8.54
CA ASP A 14 -7.55 15.90 -8.76
C ASP A 14 -6.22 15.28 -9.15
N PHE A 15 -5.43 15.93 -10.00
CA PHE A 15 -4.09 15.50 -10.35
C PHE A 15 -3.13 15.48 -9.15
N GLU A 16 -3.12 16.52 -8.33
CA GLU A 16 -2.31 16.59 -7.11
C GLU A 16 -2.70 15.48 -6.12
N TRP A 17 -4.00 15.20 -6.02
CA TRP A 17 -4.50 14.13 -5.18
C TRP A 17 -4.04 12.75 -5.68
N GLN A 18 -4.19 12.47 -6.98
CA GLN A 18 -3.73 11.23 -7.59
C GLN A 18 -2.22 11.03 -7.40
N LYS A 19 -1.44 12.09 -7.55
CA LYS A 19 0.00 12.07 -7.31
C LYS A 19 0.34 11.71 -5.85
N LYS A 20 -0.39 12.26 -4.89
CA LYS A 20 -0.22 11.91 -3.47
C LYS A 20 -0.63 10.47 -3.18
N GLN A 21 -1.73 10.02 -3.76
CA GLN A 21 -2.20 8.64 -3.63
C GLN A 21 -1.16 7.66 -4.18
N LEU A 22 -0.67 7.89 -5.39
CA LEU A 22 0.37 7.07 -6.00
C LEU A 22 1.66 7.06 -5.15
N SER A 23 2.08 8.22 -4.66
CA SER A 23 3.25 8.32 -3.77
C SER A 23 3.06 7.55 -2.46
N TYR A 24 1.84 7.54 -1.91
CA TYR A 24 1.51 6.76 -0.73
C TYR A 24 1.57 5.25 -1.02
N GLU A 25 1.00 4.79 -2.12
CA GLU A 25 1.00 3.38 -2.52
C GLU A 25 2.42 2.85 -2.76
N ILE A 26 3.25 3.63 -3.47
CA ILE A 26 4.66 3.28 -3.68
C ILE A 26 5.40 3.16 -2.34
N LYS A 27 5.24 4.14 -1.45
CA LYS A 27 5.88 4.10 -0.12
C LYS A 27 5.39 2.93 0.70
N LYS A 28 4.10 2.65 0.69
CA LYS A 28 3.50 1.53 1.41
C LYS A 28 4.12 0.21 0.94
N LEU A 29 4.10 -0.07 -0.36
CA LEU A 29 4.68 -1.29 -0.92
C LEU A 29 6.19 -1.40 -0.64
N TYR A 30 6.92 -0.28 -0.71
CA TYR A 30 8.34 -0.26 -0.40
C TYR A 30 8.61 -0.66 1.06
N TYR A 31 7.88 -0.08 2.02
CA TYR A 31 8.06 -0.40 3.43
C TYR A 31 7.58 -1.81 3.78
N GLU A 32 6.49 -2.28 3.19
CA GLU A 32 6.03 -3.66 3.33
C GLU A 32 7.09 -4.65 2.83
N GLY A 33 7.71 -4.39 1.68
CA GLY A 33 8.82 -5.18 1.16
C GLY A 33 10.04 -5.20 2.08
N LEU A 34 10.41 -4.08 2.70
CA LEU A 34 11.48 -4.04 3.69
C LEU A 34 11.16 -4.90 4.92
N VAL A 35 9.93 -4.82 5.42
CA VAL A 35 9.48 -5.66 6.56
C VAL A 35 9.52 -7.14 6.20
N LEU A 36 9.07 -7.51 5.00
CA LEU A 36 9.12 -8.89 4.51
C LEU A 36 10.55 -9.42 4.42
N ASN A 37 11.50 -8.63 3.92
CA ASN A 37 12.91 -9.02 3.88
C ASN A 37 13.48 -9.26 5.28
N LYS A 38 13.14 -8.42 6.26
CA LYS A 38 13.53 -8.64 7.66
C LYS A 38 12.88 -9.88 8.27
N LYS A 39 11.61 -10.15 7.95
CA LYS A 39 10.90 -11.37 8.35
C LYS A 39 11.60 -12.60 7.79
N ILE A 40 12.00 -12.60 6.53
CA ILE A 40 12.73 -13.70 5.88
C ILE A 40 14.08 -13.93 6.58
N GLU A 41 14.82 -12.89 6.90
CA GLU A 41 16.08 -12.98 7.64
C GLU A 41 15.88 -13.67 8.99
N LEU A 42 14.87 -13.26 9.76
CA LEU A 42 14.52 -13.88 11.04
C LEU A 42 14.11 -15.36 10.88
N LEU A 43 13.31 -15.67 9.86
CA LEU A 43 12.88 -17.03 9.57
C LEU A 43 14.08 -17.92 9.16
N LYS A 44 15.03 -17.38 8.38
CA LYS A 44 16.27 -18.09 8.03
C LYS A 44 17.12 -18.41 9.27
N ASN A 45 17.24 -17.48 10.20
CA ASN A 45 17.91 -17.73 11.48
C ASN A 45 17.16 -18.79 12.31
N LYS A 46 15.83 -18.71 12.38
CA LYS A 46 14.99 -19.70 13.04
C LYS A 46 15.14 -21.08 12.39
N LYS A 47 15.20 -21.16 11.06
CA LYS A 47 15.46 -22.42 10.32
C LYS A 47 16.74 -23.09 10.76
N LEU A 48 17.84 -22.35 10.92
CA LEU A 48 19.14 -22.90 11.40
C LEU A 48 19.03 -23.46 12.81
N MET A 49 18.25 -22.84 13.70
CA MET A 49 18.02 -23.36 15.05
C MET A 49 17.22 -24.65 15.00
N TYR A 50 16.14 -24.71 14.24
CA TYR A 50 15.30 -25.91 14.13
C TYR A 50 16.01 -27.07 13.40
N GLU A 51 16.88 -26.76 12.46
CA GLU A 51 17.73 -27.79 11.83
C GLU A 51 18.62 -28.50 12.85
N LYS A 52 19.22 -27.76 13.78
CA LYS A 52 20.00 -28.34 14.91
C LYS A 52 19.10 -29.12 15.84
N LEU A 53 17.89 -28.62 16.14
CA LEU A 53 16.93 -29.32 16.99
C LEU A 53 16.50 -30.65 16.38
N VAL A 54 16.16 -30.69 15.09
CA VAL A 54 15.80 -31.93 14.38
C VAL A 54 16.93 -32.94 14.43
N LYS A 55 18.18 -32.52 14.22
CA LYS A 55 19.36 -33.40 14.33
C LYS A 55 19.51 -33.97 15.74
N SER A 56 19.33 -33.13 16.77
CA SER A 56 19.40 -33.55 18.18
C SER A 56 18.30 -34.54 18.54
N GLU A 57 17.04 -34.24 18.21
CA GLU A 57 15.91 -35.11 18.53
C GLU A 57 15.95 -36.44 17.75
N LYS A 58 16.49 -36.44 16.54
CA LYS A 58 16.73 -37.65 15.78
C LYS A 58 17.76 -38.58 16.51
N LEU A 59 18.88 -38.00 16.94
CA LEU A 59 19.91 -38.72 17.65
C LEU A 59 19.39 -39.30 18.98
N LYS A 60 18.70 -38.47 19.79
CA LYS A 60 18.11 -38.91 21.06
C LYS A 60 17.06 -40.03 20.87
N HIS A 61 16.31 -39.97 19.80
CA HIS A 61 15.34 -41.00 19.46
C HIS A 61 16.07 -42.33 19.11
N GLU A 62 17.15 -42.26 18.34
CA GLU A 62 17.98 -43.45 17.99
C GLU A 62 18.65 -44.07 19.22
N THR A 63 18.98 -43.27 20.24
CA THR A 63 19.52 -43.73 21.54
C THR A 63 18.44 -44.12 22.55
N GLY A 64 17.15 -43.96 22.23
CA GLY A 64 16.03 -44.27 23.11
C GLY A 64 15.77 -43.25 24.21
N GLU A 65 16.36 -42.04 24.11
CA GLU A 65 16.25 -40.97 25.11
C GLU A 65 14.98 -40.11 24.93
N THR A 66 14.36 -40.09 23.72
CA THR A 66 13.14 -39.36 23.47
C THR A 66 12.08 -40.16 22.73
N HIS A 67 10.83 -39.69 22.83
CA HIS A 67 9.72 -40.32 22.16
C HIS A 67 9.70 -40.00 20.67
N LEU A 68 9.12 -40.87 19.84
CA LEU A 68 8.92 -40.66 18.41
C LEU A 68 8.15 -39.36 18.13
N LEU A 69 7.23 -38.99 19.03
CA LEU A 69 6.44 -37.77 18.93
C LEU A 69 7.30 -36.50 18.92
N ASP A 70 8.35 -36.45 19.77
CA ASP A 70 9.24 -35.28 19.86
C ASP A 70 10.01 -35.07 18.57
N LYS A 71 10.52 -36.17 17.99
CA LYS A 71 11.18 -36.16 16.69
C LYS A 71 10.24 -35.67 15.58
N ILE A 72 9.02 -36.22 15.47
CA ILE A 72 8.04 -35.84 14.46
C ILE A 72 7.65 -34.39 14.64
N SER A 73 7.45 -33.90 15.85
CA SER A 73 7.13 -32.52 16.16
C SER A 73 8.23 -31.57 15.68
N ALA A 74 9.50 -31.88 15.98
CA ALA A 74 10.64 -31.07 15.54
C ALA A 74 10.73 -31.01 14.00
N GLU A 75 10.55 -32.12 13.31
CA GLU A 75 10.55 -32.19 11.85
C GLU A 75 9.37 -31.40 11.24
N THR A 76 8.20 -31.45 11.87
CA THR A 76 7.02 -30.70 11.41
C THR A 76 7.25 -29.20 11.52
N TYR A 77 7.70 -28.71 12.67
CA TYR A 77 8.03 -27.29 12.84
C TYR A 77 9.11 -26.81 11.88
N PHE A 78 10.11 -27.64 11.61
CA PHE A 78 11.14 -27.31 10.62
C PHE A 78 10.56 -27.14 9.21
N LYS A 79 9.66 -28.04 8.79
CA LYS A 79 8.95 -27.92 7.50
C LYS A 79 8.07 -26.69 7.43
N GLU A 80 7.35 -26.39 8.51
CA GLU A 80 6.52 -25.16 8.58
C GLU A 80 7.36 -23.89 8.40
N ILE A 81 8.55 -23.82 9.00
CA ILE A 81 9.44 -22.67 8.81
C ILE A 81 9.88 -22.53 7.35
N ILE A 82 10.20 -23.65 6.67
CA ILE A 82 10.54 -23.62 5.25
C ILE A 82 9.38 -23.11 4.42
N GLN A 83 8.15 -23.55 4.70
CA GLN A 83 6.96 -23.07 4.00
C GLN A 83 6.73 -21.55 4.23
N GLN A 84 6.95 -21.08 5.48
CA GLN A 84 6.82 -19.63 5.80
C GLN A 84 7.87 -18.81 5.06
N ILE A 85 9.11 -19.31 4.90
CA ILE A 85 10.15 -18.64 4.11
C ILE A 85 9.70 -18.54 2.66
N ASN A 86 9.30 -19.66 2.05
CA ASN A 86 8.89 -19.69 0.65
C ASN A 86 7.69 -18.75 0.38
N ALA A 87 6.69 -18.78 1.27
CA ALA A 87 5.55 -17.88 1.17
C ALA A 87 5.98 -16.39 1.24
N SER A 88 6.85 -16.05 2.20
CA SER A 88 7.34 -14.67 2.33
C SER A 88 8.23 -14.25 1.16
N GLU A 89 9.02 -15.14 0.57
CA GLU A 89 9.81 -14.88 -0.64
C GLU A 89 8.90 -14.62 -1.86
N MET A 90 7.80 -15.36 -1.99
CA MET A 90 6.80 -15.10 -3.03
C MET A 90 6.09 -13.75 -2.84
N GLU A 91 5.76 -13.36 -1.59
CA GLU A 91 5.21 -12.03 -1.29
C GLU A 91 6.19 -10.93 -1.68
N VAL A 92 7.49 -11.09 -1.43
CA VAL A 92 8.53 -10.14 -1.88
C VAL A 92 8.51 -9.95 -3.39
N ILE A 93 8.45 -11.05 -4.13
CA ILE A 93 8.40 -11.03 -5.60
C ILE A 93 7.14 -10.29 -6.07
N GLN A 94 5.99 -10.54 -5.47
CA GLN A 94 4.74 -9.83 -5.80
C GLN A 94 4.86 -8.32 -5.56
N HIS A 95 5.47 -7.91 -4.44
CA HIS A 95 5.72 -6.49 -4.16
C HIS A 95 6.70 -5.86 -5.15
N GLN A 96 7.71 -6.62 -5.62
CA GLN A 96 8.64 -6.15 -6.67
C GLN A 96 7.89 -5.83 -7.96
N TYR A 97 7.05 -6.77 -8.42
CA TYR A 97 6.26 -6.55 -9.63
C TYR A 97 5.26 -5.39 -9.47
N ALA A 98 4.60 -5.30 -8.33
CA ALA A 98 3.66 -4.21 -8.06
C ALA A 98 4.37 -2.84 -8.05
N LEU A 99 5.55 -2.74 -7.45
CA LEU A 99 6.38 -1.52 -7.48
C LEU A 99 6.86 -1.18 -8.88
N ALA A 100 7.36 -2.16 -9.64
CA ALA A 100 7.80 -1.96 -11.01
C ALA A 100 6.66 -1.42 -11.88
N LEU A 101 5.46 -1.96 -11.73
CA LEU A 101 4.25 -1.50 -12.43
C LEU A 101 3.90 -0.05 -12.07
N LEU A 102 3.88 0.30 -10.76
CA LEU A 102 3.55 1.66 -10.32
C LEU A 102 4.61 2.69 -10.72
N LEU A 103 5.86 2.27 -10.80
CA LEU A 103 6.98 3.12 -11.23
C LEU A 103 7.14 3.16 -12.75
N ASN A 104 6.39 2.32 -13.47
CA ASN A 104 6.49 2.15 -14.92
C ASN A 104 7.92 1.85 -15.39
N VAL A 105 8.60 0.94 -14.68
CA VAL A 105 9.95 0.46 -15.02
C VAL A 105 9.90 -1.01 -15.40
N GLU A 106 10.74 -1.40 -16.36
CA GLU A 106 10.85 -2.80 -16.83
C GLU A 106 11.80 -3.63 -15.96
N GLU A 107 12.70 -2.96 -15.25
CA GLU A 107 13.68 -3.62 -14.40
C GLU A 107 13.10 -4.02 -13.06
N SER A 108 13.64 -5.11 -12.48
CA SER A 108 13.25 -5.55 -11.14
C SER A 108 13.71 -4.55 -10.08
N VAL A 109 12.75 -4.09 -9.27
CA VAL A 109 13.04 -3.17 -8.14
C VAL A 109 13.62 -3.99 -6.98
N THR A 110 14.78 -3.58 -6.48
CA THR A 110 15.40 -4.18 -5.29
C THR A 110 15.30 -3.23 -4.11
N TRP A 111 15.16 -3.80 -2.89
CA TRP A 111 15.13 -3.00 -1.66
C TRP A 111 16.54 -2.78 -1.12
N ASP A 112 16.84 -1.54 -0.72
CA ASP A 112 18.00 -1.27 0.12
C ASP A 112 17.70 -1.73 1.56
N THR A 113 18.22 -2.89 1.93
CA THR A 113 18.03 -3.50 3.24
C THR A 113 18.88 -2.84 4.33
N ALA A 114 19.82 -1.96 3.97
CA ALA A 114 20.65 -1.23 4.92
C ALA A 114 19.92 -0.05 5.58
N THR A 115 18.78 0.36 5.03
CA THR A 115 18.00 1.47 5.58
C THR A 115 17.41 1.12 6.94
N HIS A 116 17.91 1.77 7.99
CA HIS A 116 17.34 1.64 9.34
C HIS A 116 16.03 2.43 9.46
N PHE A 117 14.97 1.74 9.87
CA PHE A 117 13.70 2.40 10.19
C PHE A 117 13.84 3.31 11.41
N LYS A 118 13.74 4.62 11.19
CA LYS A 118 13.38 5.56 12.26
C LYS A 118 11.88 5.80 12.16
N LEU A 119 11.11 5.26 13.08
CA LEU A 119 9.71 5.61 13.26
C LEU A 119 9.64 7.05 13.75
N ASN A 120 9.46 8.00 12.83
CA ASN A 120 9.00 9.33 13.20
C ASN A 120 7.50 9.21 13.48
N ILE A 121 7.15 9.14 14.76
CA ILE A 121 5.74 9.25 15.18
C ILE A 121 5.30 10.66 14.78
N LEU A 122 4.54 10.75 13.70
CA LEU A 122 3.92 12.00 13.28
C LEU A 122 2.98 12.45 14.39
N ASP A 123 3.17 13.67 14.85
CA ASP A 123 2.25 14.32 15.78
C ASP A 123 0.88 14.46 15.10
N THR A 124 -0.03 13.57 15.44
CA THR A 124 -1.38 13.52 14.87
C THR A 124 -2.24 14.72 15.29
N THR A 125 -1.80 15.50 16.28
CA THR A 125 -2.54 16.68 16.74
C THR A 125 -2.57 17.80 15.68
N LYS A 126 -1.63 17.80 14.72
CA LYS A 126 -1.58 18.75 13.60
C LYS A 126 -2.39 18.29 12.36
N MET A 127 -2.97 17.11 12.38
CA MET A 127 -3.82 16.59 11.30
C MET A 127 -5.24 17.20 11.29
N GLY A 128 -5.49 18.24 12.09
CA GLY A 128 -6.76 18.93 12.15
C GLY A 128 -7.03 19.78 10.88
N ASN A 129 -8.23 19.70 10.39
CA ASN A 129 -8.95 20.60 9.48
C ASN A 129 -8.53 20.71 8.00
N GLU A 130 -7.38 20.26 7.56
CA GLU A 130 -7.02 20.25 6.13
C GLU A 130 -7.07 18.84 5.50
N ASN A 131 -8.06 18.06 5.86
CA ASN A 131 -8.25 16.79 5.18
C ASN A 131 -8.61 17.04 3.72
N MET A 132 -7.68 16.74 2.83
CA MET A 132 -7.80 16.93 1.38
C MET A 132 -9.06 16.26 0.82
N TRP A 133 -9.49 15.12 1.39
CA TRP A 133 -10.74 14.45 1.07
C TRP A 133 -11.97 15.33 1.33
N VAL A 134 -12.03 15.94 2.51
CA VAL A 134 -13.14 16.83 2.87
C VAL A 134 -13.18 18.03 1.94
N ASN A 135 -12.04 18.58 1.56
CA ASN A 135 -11.96 19.71 0.64
C ASN A 135 -12.37 19.31 -0.79
N LEU A 136 -12.01 18.12 -1.27
CA LEU A 136 -12.47 17.60 -2.55
C LEU A 136 -13.99 17.40 -2.59
N TRP A 137 -14.56 16.79 -1.53
CA TRP A 137 -16.02 16.62 -1.44
C TRP A 137 -16.78 17.94 -1.38
N LYS A 138 -16.30 18.93 -0.63
CA LYS A 138 -16.88 20.28 -0.59
C LYS A 138 -16.88 20.91 -2.00
N MET A 139 -15.79 20.76 -2.70
CA MET A 139 -15.62 21.31 -4.04
C MET A 139 -16.52 20.62 -5.08
N GLN A 140 -16.67 19.28 -5.03
CA GLN A 140 -17.62 18.55 -5.88
C GLN A 140 -19.07 18.99 -5.61
N LYS A 141 -19.43 19.18 -4.34
CA LYS A 141 -20.75 19.71 -3.96
C LYS A 141 -21.00 21.10 -4.55
N ASP A 142 -19.99 21.99 -4.51
CA ASP A 142 -20.10 23.34 -5.06
C ASP A 142 -20.25 23.34 -6.59
N ILE A 143 -19.55 22.43 -7.28
CA ILE A 143 -19.68 22.25 -8.74
C ILE A 143 -21.09 21.76 -9.07
N ALA A 144 -21.58 20.70 -8.43
CA ALA A 144 -22.92 20.18 -8.66
C ALA A 144 -24.01 21.23 -8.38
N SER A 145 -23.83 22.05 -7.33
CA SER A 145 -24.72 23.18 -7.05
C SER A 145 -24.75 24.22 -8.18
N GLN A 146 -23.59 24.53 -8.77
CA GLN A 146 -23.51 25.50 -9.89
C GLN A 146 -24.04 24.91 -11.19
N GLU A 147 -23.79 23.66 -11.49
CA GLU A 147 -24.37 22.97 -12.64
C GLU A 147 -25.91 22.97 -12.56
N THR A 148 -26.46 22.77 -11.37
CA THR A 148 -27.90 22.85 -11.12
C THR A 148 -28.43 24.29 -11.40
N LYS A 149 -27.67 25.32 -11.00
CA LYS A 149 -28.06 26.72 -11.28
C LYS A 149 -28.02 27.03 -12.77
N VAL A 150 -26.99 26.55 -13.49
CA VAL A 150 -26.90 26.70 -14.95
C VAL A 150 -28.03 25.96 -15.65
N ALA A 151 -28.32 24.73 -15.25
CA ALA A 151 -29.44 23.97 -15.81
C ALA A 151 -30.82 24.65 -15.57
N LYS A 152 -31.00 25.29 -14.40
CA LYS A 152 -32.20 26.07 -14.10
C LYS A 152 -32.28 27.35 -14.95
N ALA A 153 -31.16 28.06 -15.17
CA ALA A 153 -31.11 29.24 -16.02
C ALA A 153 -31.42 28.90 -17.47
N ASN A 154 -30.92 27.78 -17.99
CA ASN A 154 -31.19 27.30 -19.35
C ASN A 154 -32.64 26.85 -19.58
N ARG A 155 -33.43 26.67 -18.51
CA ARG A 155 -34.87 26.40 -18.60
C ARG A 155 -35.72 27.64 -18.83
N GLN A 156 -35.15 28.83 -18.61
CA GLN A 156 -35.88 30.08 -18.88
C GLN A 156 -35.84 30.37 -20.38
N PRO A 157 -37.00 30.73 -21.00
CA PRO A 157 -37.02 31.05 -22.41
C PRO A 157 -36.24 32.35 -22.68
N ASP A 158 -35.45 32.36 -23.76
CA ASP A 158 -34.76 33.56 -24.25
C ASP A 158 -35.78 34.54 -24.82
N TRP A 159 -36.09 35.61 -24.10
CA TRP A 159 -36.92 36.68 -24.55
C TRP A 159 -36.10 37.64 -25.44
N LYS A 160 -36.36 37.66 -26.74
CA LYS A 160 -35.81 38.64 -27.67
C LYS A 160 -36.88 39.64 -28.01
N LEU A 161 -36.76 40.87 -27.56
CA LEU A 161 -37.61 41.99 -27.99
C LEU A 161 -36.93 42.69 -29.17
N ALA A 162 -37.53 42.61 -30.37
CA ALA A 162 -37.09 43.34 -31.54
C ALA A 162 -38.12 44.49 -31.83
N TYR A 163 -37.68 45.71 -31.84
CA TYR A 163 -38.46 46.87 -32.25
C TYR A 163 -38.05 47.24 -33.67
N TYR A 164 -39.03 47.20 -34.57
CA TYR A 164 -38.87 47.68 -35.94
C TYR A 164 -39.66 49.02 -36.07
N GLY A 165 -38.90 50.12 -36.18
CA GLY A 165 -39.44 51.43 -36.47
C GLY A 165 -39.36 51.74 -37.95
#